data_5e7d8b9b851f72302e516eb951c135d4
#
_entry.id   5e7d8b9b851f72302e516eb951c135d4
#
_cell.length_a   1.000
_cell.length_b   1.000
_cell.length_c   1.000
_cell.angle_alpha   90.00
_cell.angle_beta   90.00
_cell.angle_gamma   90.00
#
_symmetry.space_group_name_H-M   'P 1'
#
loop_
_entity.id
_entity.type
_entity.pdbx_description
1 polymer ?
#
loop_
_entity_poly.entity_id
_entity_poly.type
_entity_poly.pdbx_seq_one_letter_code
_entity_poly.pdbx_strand_id
1 'polypeptide(L)'
;MAEFQAHINQAVKNLATLSKINQFIEDSWDWQVTTSYYVGVHIMNAHIAKMANLHYTTHDKVKNALYNQLSPAKIDQQTYLDYGKLENLSRRARYLCNENSKAESPVAFITHDVHLKRALEKLDSIMVYMAKLHSITFPVTNIDCIELKGTTLQYFKYQQKRVNI
;
A
#
# COMPACT_ATOMS: atom_id res chain seq x y z
N MET A 1 -5.00 -2.22 24.81
CA MET A 1 -3.70 -2.50 24.18
C MET A 1 -3.88 -2.46 22.68
N ALA A 2 -3.10 -1.65 21.98
CA ALA A 2 -3.16 -1.63 20.52
C ALA A 2 -2.62 -2.96 20.00
N GLU A 3 -3.42 -3.69 19.24
CA GLU A 3 -3.06 -5.06 18.90
C GLU A 3 -2.31 -5.11 17.57
N PHE A 4 -1.02 -5.40 17.65
CA PHE A 4 -0.18 -5.65 16.49
C PHE A 4 -0.84 -6.67 15.53
N GLN A 5 -1.31 -7.79 16.08
CA GLN A 5 -1.89 -8.87 15.28
C GLN A 5 -3.20 -8.48 14.60
N ALA A 6 -4.03 -7.65 15.25
CA ALA A 6 -5.28 -7.16 14.64
C ALA A 6 -5.00 -6.33 13.38
N HIS A 7 -3.98 -5.47 13.42
CA HIS A 7 -3.57 -4.70 12.26
C HIS A 7 -2.96 -5.59 11.14
N ILE A 8 -2.14 -6.57 11.49
CA ILE A 8 -1.60 -7.53 10.50
C ILE A 8 -2.75 -8.32 9.84
N ASN A 9 -3.71 -8.80 10.63
CA ASN A 9 -4.86 -9.51 10.09
C ASN A 9 -5.69 -8.63 9.15
N GLN A 10 -5.87 -7.34 9.48
CA GLN A 10 -6.57 -6.41 8.61
C GLN A 10 -5.78 -6.09 7.33
N ALA A 11 -4.45 -5.99 7.41
CA ALA A 11 -3.61 -5.85 6.22
C ALA A 11 -3.75 -7.06 5.29
N VAL A 12 -3.72 -8.27 5.83
CA VAL A 12 -3.93 -9.52 5.06
C VAL A 12 -5.32 -9.56 4.43
N LYS A 13 -6.37 -9.15 5.17
CA LYS A 13 -7.73 -9.04 4.63
C LYS A 13 -7.80 -8.03 3.48
N ASN A 14 -7.12 -6.90 3.59
CA ASN A 14 -7.06 -5.90 2.52
C ASN A 14 -6.28 -6.43 1.29
N LEU A 15 -5.22 -7.24 1.47
CA LEU A 15 -4.54 -7.91 0.36
C LEU A 15 -5.48 -8.87 -0.39
N ALA A 16 -6.28 -9.65 0.35
CA ALA A 16 -7.28 -10.53 -0.26
C ALA A 16 -8.36 -9.73 -1.01
N THR A 17 -8.76 -8.56 -0.46
CA THR A 17 -9.71 -7.64 -1.12
C THR A 17 -9.10 -7.06 -2.39
N LEU A 18 -7.83 -6.62 -2.37
CA LEU A 18 -7.10 -6.13 -3.54
C LEU A 18 -7.10 -7.19 -4.66
N SER A 19 -6.78 -8.44 -4.33
CA SER A 19 -6.82 -9.53 -5.30
C SER A 19 -8.22 -9.73 -5.91
N LYS A 20 -9.29 -9.68 -5.09
CA LYS A 20 -10.66 -9.81 -5.58
C LYS A 20 -11.06 -8.63 -6.49
N ILE A 21 -10.76 -7.40 -6.10
CA ILE A 21 -11.01 -6.22 -6.95
C ILE A 21 -10.31 -6.40 -8.29
N ASN A 22 -9.03 -6.77 -8.27
CA ASN A 22 -8.26 -6.98 -9.49
C ASN A 22 -8.85 -8.07 -10.38
N GLN A 23 -9.32 -9.18 -9.81
CA GLN A 23 -9.83 -10.32 -10.58
C GLN A 23 -11.24 -10.12 -11.13
N PHE A 24 -12.12 -9.44 -10.39
CA PHE A 24 -13.57 -9.46 -10.66
C PHE A 24 -14.16 -8.11 -11.04
N ILE A 25 -13.45 -7.00 -10.83
CA ILE A 25 -13.95 -5.67 -11.14
C ILE A 25 -13.09 -5.07 -12.24
N GLU A 26 -13.69 -4.80 -13.40
CA GLU A 26 -13.03 -4.10 -14.50
C GLU A 26 -12.83 -2.62 -14.14
N ASP A 27 -11.86 -1.98 -14.79
CA ASP A 27 -11.55 -0.54 -14.68
C ASP A 27 -11.47 0.01 -13.24
N SER A 28 -11.04 -0.83 -12.28
CA SER A 28 -11.01 -0.53 -10.85
C SER A 28 -9.61 -0.19 -10.32
N TRP A 29 -8.72 0.29 -11.19
CA TRP A 29 -7.32 0.57 -10.84
C TRP A 29 -7.18 1.58 -9.68
N ASP A 30 -8.05 2.58 -9.60
CA ASP A 30 -8.13 3.59 -8.54
C ASP A 30 -8.41 2.94 -7.17
N TRP A 31 -9.36 2.01 -7.12
CA TRP A 31 -9.65 1.21 -5.93
C TRP A 31 -8.55 0.23 -5.60
N GLN A 32 -7.86 -0.32 -6.59
CA GLN A 32 -6.71 -1.20 -6.37
C GLN A 32 -5.55 -0.43 -5.74
N VAL A 33 -5.22 0.76 -6.24
CA VAL A 33 -4.20 1.66 -5.66
C VAL A 33 -4.61 2.10 -4.25
N THR A 34 -5.87 2.47 -4.06
CA THR A 34 -6.40 2.87 -2.75
C THR A 34 -6.32 1.73 -1.74
N THR A 35 -6.73 0.52 -2.12
CA THR A 35 -6.68 -0.67 -1.26
C THR A 35 -5.24 -1.02 -0.90
N SER A 36 -4.30 -0.91 -1.86
CA SER A 36 -2.87 -1.09 -1.62
C SER A 36 -2.34 -0.14 -0.54
N TYR A 37 -2.78 1.12 -0.56
CA TYR A 37 -2.43 2.08 0.49
C TYR A 37 -2.99 1.68 1.85
N TYR A 38 -4.24 1.21 1.94
CA TYR A 38 -4.81 0.75 3.20
C TYR A 38 -4.13 -0.50 3.76
N VAL A 39 -3.56 -1.37 2.91
CA VAL A 39 -2.64 -2.42 3.38
C VAL A 39 -1.45 -1.78 4.09
N GLY A 40 -0.79 -0.80 3.47
CA GLY A 40 0.33 -0.05 4.05
C GLY A 40 -0.04 0.64 5.37
N VAL A 41 -1.20 1.29 5.45
CA VAL A 41 -1.71 1.95 6.67
C VAL A 41 -1.80 0.97 7.84
N HIS A 42 -2.34 -0.23 7.61
CA HIS A 42 -2.46 -1.23 8.68
C HIS A 42 -1.10 -1.82 9.06
N ILE A 43 -0.20 -2.05 8.12
CA ILE A 43 1.16 -2.49 8.40
C ILE A 43 1.90 -1.46 9.27
N MET A 44 1.78 -0.16 8.96
CA MET A 44 2.40 0.92 9.75
C MET A 44 1.78 1.03 11.14
N ASN A 45 0.47 0.93 11.27
CA ASN A 45 -0.18 0.91 12.58
C ASN A 45 0.17 -0.35 13.39
N ALA A 46 0.37 -1.51 12.76
CA ALA A 46 0.91 -2.69 13.45
C ALA A 46 2.29 -2.40 14.05
N HIS A 47 3.18 -1.79 13.27
CA HIS A 47 4.51 -1.40 13.74
C HIS A 47 4.42 -0.43 14.93
N ILE A 48 3.61 0.64 14.82
CA ILE A 48 3.41 1.62 15.89
C ILE A 48 2.83 0.95 17.15
N ALA A 49 1.86 0.06 16.99
CA ALA A 49 1.27 -0.69 18.10
C ALA A 49 2.33 -1.53 18.84
N LYS A 50 3.21 -2.21 18.08
CA LYS A 50 4.27 -3.06 18.67
C LYS A 50 5.37 -2.25 19.34
N MET A 51 5.79 -1.13 18.74
CA MET A 51 6.94 -0.36 19.19
C MET A 51 6.60 0.70 20.23
N ALA A 52 5.41 1.29 20.17
CA ALA A 52 4.98 2.40 21.00
C ALA A 52 3.73 2.10 21.84
N ASN A 53 3.07 0.97 21.65
CA ASN A 53 1.77 0.62 22.24
C ASN A 53 0.69 1.69 21.96
N LEU A 54 0.72 2.28 20.78
CA LEU A 54 -0.18 3.35 20.34
C LEU A 54 -0.93 2.90 19.08
N HIS A 55 -2.06 3.56 18.85
CA HIS A 55 -2.86 3.42 17.65
C HIS A 55 -3.28 4.81 17.16
N TYR A 56 -3.14 5.06 15.87
CA TYR A 56 -3.52 6.33 15.26
C TYR A 56 -4.55 6.15 14.16
N THR A 57 -5.56 7.02 14.18
CA THR A 57 -6.66 7.06 13.21
C THR A 57 -6.43 8.09 12.10
N THR A 58 -5.45 8.97 12.23
CA THR A 58 -5.13 10.00 11.24
C THR A 58 -3.77 9.77 10.60
N HIS A 59 -3.69 9.99 9.29
CA HIS A 59 -2.47 9.78 8.51
C HIS A 59 -1.29 10.63 9.01
N ASP A 60 -1.55 11.88 9.42
CA ASP A 60 -0.51 12.79 9.92
C ASP A 60 0.12 12.28 11.22
N LYS A 61 -0.68 11.74 12.14
CA LYS A 61 -0.17 11.14 13.39
C LYS A 61 0.66 9.88 13.10
N VAL A 62 0.22 9.04 12.17
CA VAL A 62 0.99 7.87 11.71
C VAL A 62 2.33 8.34 11.15
N LYS A 63 2.33 9.28 10.19
CA LYS A 63 3.56 9.81 9.57
C LYS A 63 4.51 10.42 10.58
N ASN A 64 3.98 11.21 11.53
CA ASN A 64 4.80 11.80 12.58
C ASN A 64 5.45 10.74 13.48
N ALA A 65 4.72 9.69 13.86
CA ALA A 65 5.27 8.59 14.65
C ALA A 65 6.38 7.84 13.92
N LEU A 66 6.26 7.69 12.60
CA LEU A 66 7.24 6.98 11.78
C LEU A 66 8.50 7.80 11.46
N TYR A 67 8.42 9.13 11.49
CA TYR A 67 9.53 10.03 11.13
C TYR A 67 10.24 10.65 12.31
N ASN A 68 9.53 10.93 13.41
CA ASN A 68 10.06 11.65 14.57
C ASN A 68 11.26 10.91 15.17
N GLN A 69 12.40 11.61 15.32
CA GLN A 69 13.65 11.06 15.84
C GLN A 69 13.51 10.48 17.27
N LEU A 70 12.59 11.00 18.05
CA LEU A 70 12.33 10.55 19.43
C LEU A 70 11.25 9.46 19.52
N SER A 71 10.65 9.08 18.38
CA SER A 71 9.62 8.05 18.36
C SER A 71 10.22 6.65 18.44
N PRO A 72 9.75 5.78 19.35
CA PRO A 72 10.16 4.38 19.36
C PRO A 72 9.70 3.63 18.10
N ALA A 73 8.71 4.17 17.37
CA ALA A 73 8.19 3.61 16.11
C ALA A 73 8.84 4.22 14.87
N LYS A 74 9.97 4.93 15.01
CA LYS A 74 10.70 5.46 13.86
C LYS A 74 11.17 4.31 12.95
N ILE A 75 10.99 4.51 11.64
CA ILE A 75 11.49 3.60 10.59
C ILE A 75 12.63 4.22 9.81
N ASP A 76 13.27 3.44 8.94
CA ASP A 76 14.30 3.98 8.04
C ASP A 76 13.70 4.96 7.02
N GLN A 77 14.56 5.83 6.48
CA GLN A 77 14.16 6.89 5.58
C GLN A 77 13.53 6.36 4.28
N GLN A 78 14.07 5.26 3.73
CA GLN A 78 13.55 4.72 2.46
C GLN A 78 12.13 4.17 2.63
N THR A 79 11.88 3.41 3.68
CA THR A 79 10.55 2.88 3.99
C THR A 79 9.55 4.00 4.26
N TYR A 80 9.97 5.07 4.98
CA TYR A 80 9.13 6.26 5.18
C TYR A 80 8.78 6.96 3.86
N LEU A 81 9.75 7.13 2.95
CA LEU A 81 9.53 7.73 1.63
C LEU A 81 8.60 6.86 0.77
N ASP A 82 8.75 5.54 0.82
CA ASP A 82 7.90 4.62 0.07
C ASP A 82 6.45 4.66 0.59
N TYR A 83 6.25 4.77 1.90
CA TYR A 83 4.92 4.97 2.47
C TYR A 83 4.28 6.29 2.03
N GLY A 84 5.04 7.40 2.04
CA GLY A 84 4.58 8.69 1.54
C GLY A 84 4.23 8.68 0.05
N LYS A 85 5.03 7.99 -0.78
CA LYS A 85 4.73 7.82 -2.22
C LYS A 85 3.47 7.00 -2.44
N LEU A 86 3.26 5.93 -1.67
CA LEU A 86 2.06 5.11 -1.73
C LEU A 86 0.81 5.91 -1.33
N GLU A 87 0.89 6.74 -0.29
CA GLU A 87 -0.17 7.68 0.10
C GLU A 87 -0.50 8.63 -1.03
N ASN A 88 0.50 9.27 -1.66
CA ASN A 88 0.30 10.22 -2.75
C ASN A 88 -0.36 9.56 -3.97
N LEU A 89 0.03 8.33 -4.32
CA LEU A 89 -0.63 7.58 -5.39
C LEU A 89 -2.11 7.31 -5.07
N SER A 90 -2.42 6.94 -3.83
CA SER A 90 -3.80 6.74 -3.38
C SER A 90 -4.63 8.03 -3.38
N ARG A 91 -4.03 9.17 -2.99
CA ARG A 91 -4.72 10.47 -3.05
C ARG A 91 -5.05 10.87 -4.48
N ARG A 92 -4.11 10.68 -5.41
CA ARG A 92 -4.35 10.93 -6.84
C ARG A 92 -5.46 10.04 -7.40
N ALA A 93 -5.47 8.77 -7.03
CA ALA A 93 -6.49 7.82 -7.45
C ALA A 93 -7.89 8.24 -6.97
N ARG A 94 -8.03 8.70 -5.73
CA ARG A 94 -9.33 9.06 -5.13
C ARG A 94 -9.86 10.44 -5.52
N TYR A 95 -8.97 11.42 -5.67
CA TYR A 95 -9.40 12.83 -5.77
C TYR A 95 -9.13 13.44 -7.14
N LEU A 96 -8.59 12.68 -8.09
CA LEU A 96 -8.26 13.16 -9.45
C LEU A 96 -7.41 14.44 -9.45
N CYS A 97 -6.68 14.72 -8.37
CA CYS A 97 -5.92 15.94 -8.22
C CYS A 97 -4.42 15.69 -8.25
N ASN A 98 -3.72 16.58 -8.93
CA ASN A 98 -2.27 16.67 -8.85
C ASN A 98 -1.95 17.70 -7.75
N GLU A 99 -1.22 17.33 -6.70
CA GLU A 99 -0.93 18.22 -5.56
C GLU A 99 -0.24 19.54 -5.95
N ASN A 100 0.35 19.60 -7.14
CA ASN A 100 1.10 20.77 -7.63
C ASN A 100 0.45 21.51 -8.79
N SER A 101 -0.76 21.19 -9.21
CA SER A 101 -1.44 21.91 -10.28
C SER A 101 -2.69 22.61 -9.77
N LYS A 102 -2.76 23.93 -10.02
CA LYS A 102 -3.98 24.72 -9.83
C LYS A 102 -5.04 24.43 -10.91
N ALA A 103 -4.73 23.58 -11.88
CA ALA A 103 -5.63 23.20 -12.95
C ALA A 103 -6.36 21.92 -12.57
N GLU A 104 -7.66 21.98 -12.44
CA GLU A 104 -8.52 20.82 -12.41
C GLU A 104 -8.39 20.10 -13.76
N SER A 105 -7.86 18.88 -13.75
CA SER A 105 -7.89 18.04 -14.93
C SER A 105 -9.05 17.08 -14.81
N PRO A 106 -10.02 17.10 -15.74
CA PRO A 106 -11.16 16.19 -15.71
C PRO A 106 -10.79 14.74 -16.00
N VAL A 107 -9.54 14.48 -16.38
CA VAL A 107 -9.03 13.14 -16.64
C VAL A 107 -7.81 12.90 -15.74
N ALA A 108 -7.85 11.85 -14.94
CA ALA A 108 -6.67 11.40 -14.24
C ALA A 108 -5.57 11.10 -15.28
N PHE A 109 -4.49 11.87 -15.29
CA PHE A 109 -3.29 11.64 -16.11
C PHE A 109 -2.55 10.37 -15.66
N ILE A 110 -3.27 9.30 -15.48
CA ILE A 110 -2.78 8.10 -14.85
C ILE A 110 -3.05 6.97 -15.82
N THR A 111 -2.00 6.53 -16.49
CA THR A 111 -2.03 5.25 -17.16
C THR A 111 -2.20 4.17 -16.10
N HIS A 112 -3.30 3.48 -16.17
CA HIS A 112 -3.86 2.61 -15.14
C HIS A 112 -2.82 1.63 -14.58
N ASP A 113 -2.13 0.91 -15.45
CA ASP A 113 -1.19 -0.16 -15.06
C ASP A 113 0.11 0.37 -14.45
N VAL A 114 0.64 1.48 -14.95
CA VAL A 114 1.89 2.08 -14.43
C VAL A 114 1.73 2.57 -12.99
N HIS A 115 0.56 3.11 -12.63
CA HIS A 115 0.32 3.60 -11.27
C HIS A 115 0.05 2.46 -10.31
N LEU A 116 -0.69 1.44 -10.75
CA LEU A 116 -0.87 0.23 -9.95
C LEU A 116 0.48 -0.46 -9.71
N LYS A 117 1.30 -0.64 -10.75
CA LYS A 117 2.66 -1.17 -10.59
C LYS A 117 3.45 -0.39 -9.54
N ARG A 118 3.51 0.95 -9.66
CA ARG A 118 4.23 1.80 -8.70
C ARG A 118 3.72 1.65 -7.28
N ALA A 119 2.40 1.57 -7.09
CA ALA A 119 1.81 1.37 -5.77
C ALA A 119 2.22 0.01 -5.19
N LEU A 120 2.19 -1.05 -6.00
CA LEU A 120 2.58 -2.39 -5.59
C LEU A 120 4.08 -2.50 -5.29
N GLU A 121 4.95 -1.83 -6.06
CA GLU A 121 6.39 -1.76 -5.78
C GLU A 121 6.66 -1.10 -4.41
N LYS A 122 5.96 0.00 -4.10
CA LYS A 122 6.12 0.68 -2.81
C LYS A 122 5.57 -0.16 -1.65
N LEU A 123 4.43 -0.79 -1.86
CA LEU A 123 3.85 -1.69 -0.87
C LEU A 123 4.74 -2.92 -0.63
N ASP A 124 5.28 -3.53 -1.68
CA ASP A 124 6.21 -4.68 -1.57
C ASP A 124 7.44 -4.32 -0.75
N SER A 125 8.07 -3.18 -1.02
CA SER A 125 9.20 -2.66 -0.25
C SER A 125 8.88 -2.52 1.24
N ILE A 126 7.72 -1.94 1.57
CA ILE A 126 7.23 -1.82 2.95
C ILE A 126 7.01 -3.19 3.59
N MET A 127 6.38 -4.11 2.87
CA MET A 127 6.10 -5.47 3.36
C MET A 127 7.39 -6.24 3.62
N VAL A 128 8.38 -6.15 2.73
CA VAL A 128 9.71 -6.78 2.90
C VAL A 128 10.40 -6.24 4.15
N TYR A 129 10.44 -4.93 4.32
CA TYR A 129 11.04 -4.29 5.49
C TYR A 129 10.38 -4.75 6.80
N MET A 130 9.04 -4.70 6.86
CA MET A 130 8.29 -5.05 8.06
C MET A 130 8.30 -6.54 8.36
N ALA A 131 8.30 -7.40 7.32
CA ALA A 131 8.45 -8.83 7.48
C ALA A 131 9.78 -9.19 8.15
N LYS A 132 10.87 -8.57 7.70
CA LYS A 132 12.19 -8.74 8.30
C LYS A 132 12.25 -8.19 9.72
N LEU A 133 11.75 -6.98 9.95
CA LEU A 133 11.82 -6.30 11.24
C LEU A 133 11.03 -7.02 12.34
N HIS A 134 9.88 -7.59 12.01
CA HIS A 134 8.96 -8.19 12.97
C HIS A 134 8.91 -9.71 12.91
N SER A 135 9.70 -10.35 12.04
CA SER A 135 9.71 -11.82 11.81
C SER A 135 8.29 -12.34 11.47
N ILE A 136 7.61 -11.66 10.56
CA ILE A 136 6.28 -12.02 10.05
C ILE A 136 6.34 -12.36 8.57
N THR A 137 5.33 -13.04 8.07
CA THR A 137 5.16 -13.33 6.65
C THR A 137 3.84 -12.79 6.14
N PHE A 138 3.83 -12.36 4.88
CA PHE A 138 2.61 -11.98 4.18
C PHE A 138 2.32 -12.97 3.04
N PRO A 139 1.05 -13.17 2.67
CA PRO A 139 0.71 -14.00 1.53
C PRO A 139 1.19 -13.36 0.21
N VAL A 140 1.64 -14.20 -0.73
CA VAL A 140 1.88 -13.77 -2.10
C VAL A 140 0.54 -13.52 -2.78
N THR A 141 0.41 -12.36 -3.42
CA THR A 141 -0.82 -11.92 -4.08
C THR A 141 -0.61 -11.87 -5.60
N ASN A 142 -1.46 -12.59 -6.33
CA ASN A 142 -1.45 -12.58 -7.78
C ASN A 142 -2.29 -11.41 -8.30
N ILE A 143 -1.72 -10.64 -9.23
CA ILE A 143 -2.32 -9.42 -9.79
C ILE A 143 -2.19 -9.44 -11.31
N ASP A 144 -3.30 -9.23 -12.00
CA ASP A 144 -3.29 -8.95 -13.43
C ASP A 144 -2.97 -7.46 -13.66
N CYS A 145 -1.68 -7.19 -13.77
CA CYS A 145 -1.11 -5.90 -14.14
C CYS A 145 0.08 -6.19 -15.05
N ILE A 146 -0.08 -5.93 -16.33
CA ILE A 146 0.92 -6.30 -17.36
C ILE A 146 2.29 -5.69 -17.07
N GLU A 147 2.33 -4.52 -16.46
CA GLU A 147 3.56 -3.81 -16.09
C GLU A 147 4.37 -4.52 -14.99
N LEU A 148 3.78 -5.49 -14.29
CA LEU A 148 4.49 -6.36 -13.35
C LEU A 148 5.22 -7.51 -14.05
N LYS A 149 4.97 -7.75 -15.33
CA LYS A 149 5.62 -8.83 -16.05
C LYS A 149 7.13 -8.61 -16.12
N GLY A 150 7.88 -9.57 -15.61
CA GLY A 150 9.35 -9.48 -15.53
C GLY A 150 9.87 -8.74 -14.28
N THR A 151 9.01 -8.26 -13.38
CA THR A 151 9.46 -7.72 -12.09
C THR A 151 9.71 -8.83 -11.05
N THR A 152 10.60 -8.56 -10.10
CA THR A 152 10.97 -9.51 -9.03
C THR A 152 10.47 -9.04 -7.67
N LEU A 153 9.16 -8.74 -7.56
CA LEU A 153 8.56 -8.42 -6.27
C LEU A 153 8.42 -9.68 -5.41
N GLN A 154 8.53 -9.53 -4.09
CA GLN A 154 8.46 -10.67 -3.16
C GLN A 154 7.01 -11.12 -2.94
N TYR A 155 6.09 -10.17 -2.79
CA TYR A 155 4.71 -10.43 -2.39
C TYR A 155 3.69 -10.24 -3.50
N PHE A 156 4.10 -9.73 -4.68
CA PHE A 156 3.22 -9.56 -5.84
C PHE A 156 3.75 -10.28 -7.06
N LYS A 157 2.89 -11.05 -7.72
CA LYS A 157 3.21 -11.80 -8.93
C LYS A 157 2.23 -11.46 -10.03
N TYR A 158 2.75 -11.26 -11.24
CA TYR A 158 1.90 -11.14 -12.42
C TYR A 158 1.16 -12.44 -12.66
N GLN A 159 -0.15 -12.35 -12.81
CA GLN A 159 -1.00 -13.46 -13.25
C GLN A 159 -2.12 -12.90 -14.11
N GLN A 160 -2.14 -13.30 -15.38
CA GLN A 160 -3.19 -12.92 -16.30
C GLN A 160 -4.55 -13.47 -15.83
N LYS A 161 -5.59 -12.63 -15.89
CA LYS A 161 -6.97 -13.07 -15.65
C LYS A 161 -7.35 -14.21 -16.58
N ARG A 162 -8.05 -15.18 -16.06
CA ARG A 162 -8.71 -16.17 -16.92
C ARG A 162 -9.90 -15.48 -17.57
N VAL A 163 -9.86 -15.34 -18.89
CA VAL A 163 -11.04 -14.96 -19.66
C VAL A 163 -12.01 -16.14 -19.56
N ASN A 164 -13.08 -15.99 -18.79
CA ASN A 164 -14.19 -16.94 -18.86
C ASN A 164 -14.86 -16.71 -20.23
N ILE A 165 -14.58 -17.60 -21.19
CA ILE A 165 -15.28 -17.70 -22.48
C ILE A 165 -16.64 -18.32 -22.23
#